data_aaeb70b7b74c36d7e65723233c7d7246
#
_entry.id   aaeb70b7b74c36d7e65723233c7d7246
#
_cell.length_a   1.000
_cell.length_b   1.000
_cell.length_c   1.000
_cell.angle_alpha   90.00
_cell.angle_beta   90.00
_cell.angle_gamma   90.00
#
_symmetry.space_group_name_H-M   'P 1'
#
loop_
_entity.id
_entity.type
_entity.pdbx_description
1 polymer ?
#
loop_
_entity_poly.entity_id
_entity_poly.type
_entity_poly.pdbx_seq_one_letter_code
_entity_poly.pdbx_strand_id
1 'polypeptide(L)'
;ITVFVVAILLWLNVLTLAGPSFSLCPAGQPTTTVTTTGGNAAATVAATGGAPVVGDMPAQTAPPTTANLNAWLNNFYNAEAKRKSTFPSSLPADAQPFELLVINICSLSWSDIEAAGLMSHPLWSHFDIEFKNFNSATSYSGPAAIRLLRASCGQTSHTNLYQPANNDCYLFDNLSKLGFTQHLMMGHNGQFGGFLKEVRENGGMQTELMDQTNLPVILLGFDGSPVYDDTAVLNRWLDVTEKDKNSRSATFYNTLPLHDGNHYPGVSKTADYKARAQKFFDELDAFFTELEKSGRKVMV
;
A
#
# COMPACT_ATOMS: atom_id res chain seq x y z
N ILE A 1 -4.33 -3.06 -21.18
CA ILE A 1 -3.43 -2.60 -20.09
C ILE A 1 -3.79 -3.45 -18.91
N THR A 2 -2.84 -4.26 -18.45
CA THR A 2 -3.04 -5.06 -17.25
C THR A 2 -2.59 -4.21 -16.09
N VAL A 3 -3.51 -3.59 -15.37
CA VAL A 3 -3.24 -2.92 -14.10
C VAL A 3 -3.09 -4.03 -13.06
N PHE A 4 -1.86 -4.49 -12.82
CA PHE A 4 -1.59 -5.42 -11.74
C PHE A 4 -1.35 -4.62 -10.47
N VAL A 5 -2.22 -4.80 -9.49
CA VAL A 5 -1.98 -4.28 -8.14
C VAL A 5 -0.73 -4.96 -7.58
N VAL A 6 0.15 -4.20 -6.92
CA VAL A 6 1.39 -4.69 -6.25
C VAL A 6 1.09 -5.68 -5.12
N ALA A 7 0.02 -6.37 -5.24
CA ALA A 7 -0.39 -7.43 -4.34
C ALA A 7 0.64 -8.57 -4.29
N ILE A 8 1.43 -8.82 -5.33
CA ILE A 8 2.33 -9.98 -5.35
C ILE A 8 3.51 -9.81 -4.42
N LEU A 9 4.09 -8.62 -4.29
CA LEU A 9 5.19 -8.38 -3.35
C LEU A 9 4.69 -8.12 -1.91
N LEU A 10 3.52 -7.49 -1.75
CA LEU A 10 2.86 -7.30 -0.47
C LEU A 10 2.13 -8.57 -0.01
N TRP A 11 1.70 -9.42 -0.93
CA TRP A 11 0.95 -10.65 -0.65
C TRP A 11 1.73 -11.63 0.22
N LEU A 12 3.03 -11.75 0.01
CA LEU A 12 3.89 -12.61 0.84
C LEU A 12 4.04 -12.09 2.29
N ASN A 13 3.77 -10.82 2.55
CA ASN A 13 3.92 -10.23 3.89
C ASN A 13 2.61 -9.85 4.57
N VAL A 14 1.53 -9.61 3.83
CA VAL A 14 0.25 -9.13 4.39
C VAL A 14 -0.77 -10.27 4.57
N LEU A 15 -0.80 -11.25 3.67
CA LEU A 15 -1.75 -12.39 3.77
C LEU A 15 -1.52 -13.31 4.98
N THR A 16 -0.37 -13.25 5.61
CA THR A 16 -0.11 -13.99 6.84
C THR A 16 -0.48 -13.21 8.10
N LEU A 17 -0.93 -11.96 7.97
CA LEU A 17 -1.56 -11.19 9.05
C LEU A 17 -3.06 -11.44 9.19
N ALA A 18 -3.65 -12.36 8.41
CA ALA A 18 -4.92 -12.96 8.75
C ALA A 18 -4.75 -13.78 10.05
N GLY A 19 -4.48 -13.08 11.12
CA GLY A 19 -4.79 -13.52 12.47
C GLY A 19 -6.30 -13.78 12.49
N PRO A 20 -6.76 -14.72 13.32
CA PRO A 20 -8.14 -15.15 13.32
C PRO A 20 -9.05 -13.96 13.58
N SER A 21 -9.99 -13.79 12.68
CA SER A 21 -11.11 -12.88 12.83
C SER A 21 -11.79 -13.12 14.17
N PHE A 22 -11.86 -12.12 15.02
CA PHE A 22 -12.76 -12.14 16.16
C PHE A 22 -14.19 -12.08 15.64
N SER A 23 -14.79 -13.25 15.41
CA SER A 23 -16.22 -13.38 15.14
C SER A 23 -16.94 -13.62 16.47
N LEU A 24 -17.70 -12.66 16.90
CA LEU A 24 -18.64 -12.76 18.04
C LEU A 24 -20.03 -13.22 17.59
N CYS A 25 -20.16 -14.06 16.59
CA CYS A 25 -21.44 -14.68 16.21
C CYS A 25 -21.26 -16.16 15.87
N PRO A 26 -22.20 -17.01 16.29
CA PRO A 26 -22.09 -18.46 16.14
C PRO A 26 -22.35 -18.92 14.70
N ALA A 27 -21.65 -19.98 14.35
CA ALA A 27 -21.54 -20.60 13.05
C ALA A 27 -22.85 -21.12 12.47
N GLY A 28 -22.98 -20.89 11.16
CA GLY A 28 -23.81 -21.71 10.29
C GLY A 28 -23.06 -21.87 8.96
N GLN A 29 -22.69 -23.10 8.63
CA GLN A 29 -22.04 -23.45 7.36
C GLN A 29 -23.01 -23.36 6.17
N PRO A 30 -22.47 -23.17 4.93
CA PRO A 30 -22.21 -24.36 4.11
C PRO A 30 -20.90 -24.31 3.29
N THR A 31 -20.29 -25.46 3.20
CA THR A 31 -19.23 -25.81 2.26
C THR A 31 -19.75 -25.80 0.82
N THR A 32 -19.11 -25.00 -0.04
CA THR A 32 -19.31 -25.11 -1.48
C THR A 32 -18.04 -25.65 -2.12
N THR A 33 -18.11 -26.88 -2.61
CA THR A 33 -17.08 -27.52 -3.41
C THR A 33 -17.20 -26.97 -4.84
N VAL A 34 -16.16 -26.32 -5.34
CA VAL A 34 -16.07 -25.93 -6.76
C VAL A 34 -15.34 -27.02 -7.51
N THR A 35 -16.06 -27.72 -8.38
CA THR A 35 -15.50 -28.69 -9.33
C THR A 35 -15.17 -27.94 -10.63
N THR A 36 -13.91 -27.83 -10.99
CA THR A 36 -13.48 -27.31 -12.30
C THR A 36 -13.29 -28.48 -13.27
N THR A 37 -14.09 -28.52 -14.31
CA THR A 37 -13.87 -29.37 -15.50
C THR A 37 -13.41 -28.51 -16.67
N GLY A 38 -12.29 -28.87 -17.32
CA GLY A 38 -12.01 -28.51 -18.70
C GLY A 38 -10.68 -27.79 -18.95
N GLY A 39 -9.73 -28.56 -19.40
CA GLY A 39 -8.41 -28.44 -19.93
C GLY A 39 -8.01 -27.20 -20.73
N ASN A 40 -6.76 -26.75 -20.52
CA ASN A 40 -5.69 -26.75 -21.52
C ASN A 40 -4.38 -26.34 -20.84
N ALA A 41 -3.27 -26.86 -21.36
CA ALA A 41 -1.94 -26.82 -20.79
C ALA A 41 -1.45 -25.40 -20.49
N ALA A 42 -1.23 -25.10 -19.22
CA ALA A 42 -0.45 -23.95 -18.77
C ALA A 42 0.94 -24.45 -18.34
N ALA A 43 1.97 -23.82 -18.84
CA ALA A 43 3.34 -24.06 -18.46
C ALA A 43 3.50 -23.83 -16.94
N THR A 44 3.89 -24.89 -16.25
CA THR A 44 4.18 -24.86 -14.81
C THR A 44 5.52 -24.14 -14.61
N VAL A 45 5.48 -22.87 -14.31
CA VAL A 45 6.63 -22.20 -13.68
C VAL A 45 6.61 -22.63 -12.22
N ALA A 46 7.51 -23.51 -11.85
CA ALA A 46 7.69 -23.94 -10.48
C ALA A 46 8.18 -22.75 -9.64
N ALA A 47 7.26 -22.09 -8.95
CA ALA A 47 7.58 -21.18 -7.88
C ALA A 47 8.06 -22.03 -6.69
N THR A 48 9.37 -22.27 -6.60
CA THR A 48 10.01 -22.83 -5.41
C THR A 48 10.16 -21.75 -4.33
N GLY A 49 9.04 -21.21 -3.89
CA GLY A 49 8.93 -20.40 -2.69
C GLY A 49 7.85 -21.02 -1.84
N GLY A 50 8.22 -21.98 -0.99
CA GLY A 50 7.30 -22.52 0.01
C GLY A 50 6.74 -21.37 0.83
N ALA A 51 5.40 -21.27 0.92
CA ALA A 51 4.77 -20.39 1.88
C ALA A 51 5.43 -20.65 3.25
N PRO A 52 5.85 -19.61 3.99
CA PRO A 52 6.40 -19.82 5.31
C PRO A 52 5.34 -20.54 6.13
N VAL A 53 5.66 -21.76 6.57
CA VAL A 53 4.86 -22.45 7.56
C VAL A 53 4.81 -21.53 8.76
N VAL A 54 3.63 -20.99 9.06
CA VAL A 54 3.41 -20.26 10.31
C VAL A 54 3.72 -21.29 11.39
N GLY A 55 4.89 -21.16 12.02
CA GLY A 55 5.28 -22.05 13.10
C GLY A 55 4.18 -22.05 14.14
N ASP A 56 3.96 -23.18 14.80
CA ASP A 56 2.89 -23.44 15.76
C ASP A 56 2.60 -22.22 16.65
N MET A 57 1.64 -21.41 16.21
CA MET A 57 1.05 -20.39 17.06
C MET A 57 0.32 -21.14 18.17
N PRO A 58 0.52 -20.76 19.47
CA PRO A 58 -0.22 -21.38 20.54
C PRO A 58 -1.71 -21.35 20.20
N ALA A 59 -2.40 -22.48 20.36
CA ALA A 59 -3.81 -22.56 20.05
C ALA A 59 -4.55 -21.41 20.76
N GLN A 60 -5.43 -20.72 20.04
CA GLN A 60 -6.23 -19.58 20.55
C GLN A 60 -7.14 -19.92 21.74
N THR A 61 -7.10 -21.15 22.21
CA THR A 61 -7.83 -21.65 23.36
C THR A 61 -7.23 -21.26 24.72
N ALA A 62 -6.00 -20.71 24.73
CA ALA A 62 -5.40 -20.27 25.98
C ALA A 62 -6.06 -18.95 26.48
N PRO A 63 -6.38 -18.82 27.76
CA PRO A 63 -6.96 -17.59 28.31
C PRO A 63 -6.06 -16.38 27.97
N PRO A 64 -6.63 -15.18 27.69
CA PRO A 64 -5.87 -13.99 27.32
C PRO A 64 -5.21 -13.33 28.56
N THR A 65 -4.37 -14.09 29.27
CA THR A 65 -3.54 -13.54 30.36
C THR A 65 -2.36 -12.75 29.77
N THR A 66 -1.81 -11.82 30.53
CA THR A 66 -0.61 -11.07 30.12
C THR A 66 0.55 -11.97 29.71
N ALA A 67 0.76 -13.09 30.43
CA ALA A 67 1.81 -14.06 30.11
C ALA A 67 1.56 -14.74 28.76
N ASN A 68 0.32 -15.18 28.49
CA ASN A 68 -0.03 -15.85 27.23
C ASN A 68 0.02 -14.87 26.06
N LEU A 69 -0.43 -13.64 26.22
CA LEU A 69 -0.35 -12.59 25.20
C LEU A 69 1.11 -12.23 24.86
N ASN A 70 1.97 -12.09 25.89
CA ASN A 70 3.39 -11.83 25.67
C ASN A 70 4.10 -13.00 24.99
N ALA A 71 3.77 -14.24 25.38
CA ALA A 71 4.32 -15.43 24.70
C ALA A 71 3.89 -15.47 23.24
N TRP A 72 2.62 -15.18 22.96
CA TRP A 72 2.08 -15.12 21.60
C TRP A 72 2.76 -14.03 20.75
N LEU A 73 2.91 -12.81 21.28
CA LEU A 73 3.63 -11.72 20.61
C LEU A 73 5.09 -12.05 20.34
N ASN A 74 5.79 -12.66 21.31
CA ASN A 74 7.17 -13.07 21.13
C ASN A 74 7.31 -14.13 20.02
N ASN A 75 6.40 -15.11 19.98
CA ASN A 75 6.39 -16.11 18.92
C ASN A 75 6.10 -15.49 17.57
N PHE A 76 5.15 -14.55 17.49
CA PHE A 76 4.87 -13.79 16.27
C PHE A 76 6.11 -13.06 15.79
N TYR A 77 6.75 -12.23 16.61
CA TYR A 77 7.95 -11.48 16.19
C TYR A 77 9.13 -12.38 15.86
N ASN A 78 9.29 -13.50 16.53
CA ASN A 78 10.33 -14.50 16.20
C ASN A 78 10.07 -15.17 14.84
N ALA A 79 8.83 -15.39 14.48
CA ALA A 79 8.45 -15.88 13.15
C ALA A 79 8.65 -14.79 12.08
N GLU A 80 8.19 -13.56 12.35
CA GLU A 80 8.35 -12.43 11.45
C GLU A 80 9.83 -12.09 11.19
N ALA A 81 10.70 -12.20 12.18
CA ALA A 81 12.14 -11.96 12.00
C ALA A 81 12.81 -12.89 10.96
N LYS A 82 12.19 -14.04 10.67
CA LYS A 82 12.66 -15.00 9.67
C LYS A 82 12.10 -14.75 8.28
N ARG A 83 11.07 -13.90 8.17
CA ARG A 83 10.39 -13.62 6.89
C ARG A 83 11.19 -12.59 6.11
N LYS A 84 11.47 -12.94 4.86
CA LYS A 84 12.17 -12.08 3.94
C LYS A 84 11.79 -12.44 2.51
N SER A 85 11.45 -11.45 1.70
CA SER A 85 11.32 -11.58 0.26
C SER A 85 12.71 -11.56 -0.37
N THR A 86 12.96 -12.45 -1.31
CA THR A 86 14.21 -12.46 -2.08
C THR A 86 13.98 -11.83 -3.44
N PHE A 87 14.83 -10.90 -3.81
CA PHE A 87 14.86 -10.30 -5.13
C PHE A 87 15.94 -10.97 -5.97
N PRO A 88 15.74 -11.15 -7.27
CA PRO A 88 16.79 -11.60 -8.16
C PRO A 88 17.91 -10.56 -8.22
N SER A 89 19.13 -10.99 -8.55
CA SER A 89 20.25 -10.06 -8.75
C SER A 89 20.12 -9.18 -9.99
N SER A 90 19.32 -9.63 -10.96
CA SER A 90 18.99 -8.90 -12.18
C SER A 90 17.65 -9.38 -12.73
N LEU A 91 16.99 -8.56 -13.52
CA LEU A 91 15.82 -8.99 -14.28
C LEU A 91 16.25 -9.85 -15.49
N PRO A 92 15.41 -10.77 -15.96
CA PRO A 92 15.64 -11.49 -17.20
C PRO A 92 15.89 -10.51 -18.37
N ALA A 93 16.72 -10.90 -19.34
CA ALA A 93 17.06 -10.03 -20.46
C ALA A 93 15.86 -9.67 -21.36
N ASP A 94 14.83 -10.52 -21.36
CA ASP A 94 13.57 -10.35 -22.08
C ASP A 94 12.45 -9.72 -21.23
N ALA A 95 12.77 -9.35 -19.96
CA ALA A 95 11.79 -8.71 -19.06
C ALA A 95 11.30 -7.40 -19.64
N GLN A 96 10.02 -7.35 -19.95
CA GLN A 96 9.39 -6.14 -20.46
C GLN A 96 9.44 -5.04 -19.39
N PRO A 97 9.75 -3.79 -19.77
CA PRO A 97 9.70 -2.67 -18.84
C PRO A 97 8.26 -2.39 -18.42
N PHE A 98 8.11 -1.99 -17.17
CA PHE A 98 6.84 -1.49 -16.61
C PHE A 98 7.13 -0.49 -15.50
N GLU A 99 6.13 0.26 -15.13
CA GLU A 99 6.17 1.23 -14.06
C GLU A 99 5.37 0.68 -12.86
N LEU A 100 5.82 1.02 -11.67
CA LEU A 100 5.15 0.68 -10.42
C LEU A 100 4.67 1.96 -9.74
N LEU A 101 3.37 2.08 -9.47
CA LEU A 101 2.79 3.18 -8.74
C LEU A 101 2.09 2.65 -7.48
N VAL A 102 2.68 2.88 -6.31
CA VAL A 102 2.09 2.53 -5.02
C VAL A 102 1.37 3.75 -4.47
N ILE A 103 0.03 3.73 -4.44
CA ILE A 103 -0.79 4.79 -3.86
C ILE A 103 -1.17 4.40 -2.43
N ASN A 104 -0.60 5.12 -1.46
CA ASN A 104 -0.93 4.97 -0.04
C ASN A 104 -1.99 6.00 0.36
N ILE A 105 -3.21 5.54 0.58
CA ILE A 105 -4.36 6.39 0.91
C ILE A 105 -4.51 6.44 2.42
N CYS A 106 -4.38 7.64 3.00
CA CYS A 106 -4.62 7.85 4.42
C CYS A 106 -6.11 7.90 4.74
N SER A 107 -6.50 7.34 5.88
CA SER A 107 -7.87 7.44 6.44
C SER A 107 -8.96 6.91 5.52
N LEU A 108 -8.73 5.73 4.93
CA LEU A 108 -9.72 5.00 4.13
C LEU A 108 -9.84 3.57 4.64
N SER A 109 -11.04 3.14 4.94
CA SER A 109 -11.39 1.77 5.29
C SER A 109 -12.58 1.27 4.47
N TRP A 110 -12.80 -0.04 4.45
CA TRP A 110 -14.00 -0.61 3.83
C TRP A 110 -15.30 -0.05 4.43
N SER A 111 -15.32 0.19 5.74
CA SER A 111 -16.47 0.82 6.41
C SER A 111 -16.71 2.25 5.96
N ASP A 112 -15.66 3.02 5.68
CA ASP A 112 -15.78 4.39 5.17
C ASP A 112 -16.30 4.39 3.75
N ILE A 113 -15.86 3.47 2.90
CA ILE A 113 -16.32 3.29 1.52
C ILE A 113 -17.81 2.94 1.50
N GLU A 114 -18.24 2.01 2.37
CA GLU A 114 -19.65 1.64 2.53
C GLU A 114 -20.49 2.82 3.01
N ALA A 115 -20.06 3.51 4.08
CA ALA A 115 -20.77 4.67 4.62
C ALA A 115 -20.85 5.84 3.64
N ALA A 116 -19.84 6.04 2.82
CA ALA A 116 -19.85 7.03 1.74
C ALA A 116 -20.73 6.63 0.55
N GLY A 117 -21.13 5.35 0.44
CA GLY A 117 -21.91 4.82 -0.68
C GLY A 117 -21.08 4.52 -1.93
N LEU A 118 -19.79 4.28 -1.78
CA LEU A 118 -18.82 4.12 -2.88
C LEU A 118 -18.53 2.67 -3.26
N MET A 119 -19.23 1.69 -2.68
CA MET A 119 -19.04 0.27 -2.98
C MET A 119 -19.30 -0.11 -4.44
N SER A 120 -20.09 0.69 -5.17
CA SER A 120 -20.39 0.49 -6.59
C SER A 120 -19.78 1.59 -7.47
N HIS A 121 -18.77 2.30 -6.99
CA HIS A 121 -18.12 3.37 -7.75
C HIS A 121 -17.41 2.80 -8.99
N PRO A 122 -17.42 3.49 -10.16
CA PRO A 122 -16.73 3.03 -11.38
C PRO A 122 -15.25 2.73 -11.20
N LEU A 123 -14.57 3.40 -10.26
CA LEU A 123 -13.15 3.18 -9.91
C LEU A 123 -12.82 1.69 -9.73
N TRP A 124 -13.74 0.88 -9.19
CA TRP A 124 -13.48 -0.54 -8.95
C TRP A 124 -13.29 -1.36 -10.23
N SER A 125 -13.79 -0.87 -11.37
CA SER A 125 -13.64 -1.55 -12.66
C SER A 125 -12.21 -1.54 -13.21
N HIS A 126 -11.34 -0.66 -12.70
CA HIS A 126 -9.93 -0.57 -13.09
C HIS A 126 -9.05 -1.61 -12.38
N PHE A 127 -9.54 -2.30 -11.34
CA PHE A 127 -8.73 -3.21 -10.54
C PHE A 127 -8.94 -4.67 -10.94
N ASP A 128 -7.85 -5.37 -11.25
CA ASP A 128 -7.86 -6.82 -11.49
C ASP A 128 -7.98 -7.64 -10.20
N ILE A 129 -7.55 -7.08 -9.06
CA ILE A 129 -7.53 -7.76 -7.77
C ILE A 129 -8.01 -6.84 -6.66
N GLU A 130 -8.97 -7.31 -5.88
CA GLU A 130 -9.53 -6.63 -4.72
C GLU A 130 -9.42 -7.51 -3.46
N PHE A 131 -8.82 -6.98 -2.40
CA PHE A 131 -8.69 -7.67 -1.11
C PHE A 131 -9.78 -7.24 -0.14
N LYS A 132 -10.83 -8.03 0.00
CA LYS A 132 -11.97 -7.74 0.90
C LYS A 132 -11.61 -7.74 2.39
N ASN A 133 -10.61 -8.50 2.78
CA ASN A 133 -10.16 -8.65 4.18
C ASN A 133 -8.77 -8.05 4.39
N PHE A 134 -8.54 -6.85 3.82
CA PHE A 134 -7.29 -6.13 4.01
C PHE A 134 -7.31 -5.33 5.31
N ASN A 135 -6.23 -5.44 6.07
CA ASN A 135 -5.95 -4.57 7.21
C ASN A 135 -4.60 -3.91 7.03
N SER A 136 -4.55 -2.60 7.26
CA SER A 136 -3.28 -1.90 7.41
C SER A 136 -2.48 -2.48 8.59
N ALA A 137 -1.16 -2.50 8.47
CA ALA A 137 -0.28 -3.00 9.53
C ALA A 137 -0.33 -2.15 10.83
N THR A 138 -0.88 -0.95 10.77
CA THR A 138 -1.15 -0.06 11.90
C THR A 138 -2.12 1.03 11.48
N SER A 139 -2.78 1.67 12.46
CA SER A 139 -3.74 2.75 12.26
C SER A 139 -3.12 4.14 12.09
N TYR A 140 -1.81 4.31 12.32
CA TYR A 140 -1.11 5.58 12.15
C TYR A 140 -0.33 5.63 10.85
N SER A 141 -0.40 6.76 10.12
CA SER A 141 0.15 6.94 8.77
C SER A 141 1.67 6.74 8.71
N GLY A 142 2.43 7.33 9.63
CA GLY A 142 3.90 7.18 9.66
C GLY A 142 4.34 5.72 9.80
N PRO A 143 3.97 5.04 10.90
CA PRO A 143 4.29 3.62 11.08
C PRO A 143 3.74 2.73 9.97
N ALA A 144 2.56 3.04 9.39
CA ALA A 144 2.00 2.28 8.28
C ALA A 144 2.86 2.41 7.03
N ALA A 145 3.26 3.63 6.68
CA ALA A 145 4.14 3.90 5.54
C ALA A 145 5.51 3.22 5.70
N ILE A 146 6.14 3.33 6.89
CA ILE A 146 7.42 2.66 7.17
C ILE A 146 7.30 1.14 6.96
N ARG A 147 6.22 0.52 7.47
CA ARG A 147 6.00 -0.92 7.33
C ARG A 147 5.77 -1.33 5.88
N LEU A 148 5.03 -0.53 5.11
CA LEU A 148 4.83 -0.73 3.69
C LEU A 148 6.16 -0.65 2.92
N LEU A 149 6.96 0.38 3.19
CA LEU A 149 8.25 0.60 2.55
C LEU A 149 9.31 -0.44 2.94
N ARG A 150 9.13 -1.12 4.09
CA ARG A 150 9.95 -2.25 4.55
C ARG A 150 9.32 -3.62 4.29
N ALA A 151 8.33 -3.71 3.41
CA ALA A 151 7.55 -4.93 3.19
C ALA A 151 8.35 -6.12 2.64
N SER A 152 9.62 -5.93 2.28
CA SER A 152 10.53 -7.03 1.90
C SER A 152 10.93 -7.92 3.08
N CYS A 153 10.70 -7.48 4.32
CA CYS A 153 10.93 -8.24 5.55
C CYS A 153 9.64 -8.37 6.36
N GLY A 154 9.65 -9.29 7.33
CA GLY A 154 8.52 -9.45 8.23
C GLY A 154 8.39 -8.29 9.22
N GLN A 155 7.26 -8.27 9.91
CA GLN A 155 6.88 -7.18 10.81
C GLN A 155 7.73 -7.16 12.08
N THR A 156 8.18 -5.99 12.45
CA THR A 156 8.88 -5.75 13.73
C THR A 156 7.96 -5.11 14.76
N SER A 157 8.38 -5.08 16.04
CA SER A 157 7.66 -4.35 17.07
C SER A 157 7.61 -2.85 16.75
N HIS A 158 6.63 -2.14 17.33
CA HIS A 158 6.52 -0.69 17.11
C HIS A 158 7.77 0.05 17.57
N THR A 159 8.34 -0.33 18.70
CA THR A 159 9.58 0.28 19.24
C THR A 159 10.76 0.09 18.29
N ASN A 160 10.89 -1.08 17.67
CA ASN A 160 11.99 -1.39 16.76
C ASN A 160 11.78 -0.82 15.35
N LEU A 161 10.57 -0.37 15.04
CA LEU A 161 10.25 0.17 13.71
C LEU A 161 11.09 1.39 13.35
N TYR A 162 11.43 2.22 14.34
CA TYR A 162 12.22 3.44 14.16
C TYR A 162 13.74 3.21 14.26
N GLN A 163 14.16 1.95 14.41
CA GLN A 163 15.57 1.58 14.29
C GLN A 163 15.90 1.24 12.83
N PRO A 164 17.16 1.39 12.41
CA PRO A 164 17.60 0.95 11.10
C PRO A 164 17.24 -0.51 10.85
N ALA A 165 16.72 -0.81 9.68
CA ALA A 165 16.49 -2.18 9.22
C ALA A 165 17.68 -2.68 8.39
N ASN A 166 17.74 -4.01 8.16
CA ASN A 166 18.66 -4.55 7.18
C ASN A 166 18.37 -3.95 5.80
N ASN A 167 19.39 -3.64 5.01
CA ASN A 167 19.24 -3.01 3.70
C ASN A 167 18.32 -3.78 2.75
N ASP A 168 18.26 -5.10 2.87
CA ASP A 168 17.38 -5.93 2.05
C ASP A 168 15.89 -5.78 2.41
N CYS A 169 15.56 -5.10 3.50
CA CYS A 169 14.18 -4.87 3.90
C CYS A 169 13.52 -3.69 3.16
N TYR A 170 14.31 -2.77 2.62
CA TYR A 170 13.80 -1.60 1.93
C TYR A 170 13.35 -1.94 0.50
N LEU A 171 12.03 -1.89 0.29
CA LEU A 171 11.41 -2.31 -0.97
C LEU A 171 11.93 -1.51 -2.17
N PHE A 172 11.95 -0.20 -2.06
CA PHE A 172 12.34 0.68 -3.17
C PHE A 172 13.85 0.59 -3.47
N ASP A 173 14.69 0.38 -2.47
CA ASP A 173 16.12 0.11 -2.71
C ASP A 173 16.34 -1.20 -3.47
N ASN A 174 15.55 -2.24 -3.18
CA ASN A 174 15.61 -3.48 -3.92
C ASN A 174 15.13 -3.31 -5.37
N LEU A 175 14.09 -2.51 -5.60
CA LEU A 175 13.64 -2.16 -6.93
C LEU A 175 14.69 -1.34 -7.70
N SER A 176 15.38 -0.41 -7.04
CA SER A 176 16.49 0.33 -7.68
C SER A 176 17.63 -0.56 -8.12
N LYS A 177 17.99 -1.58 -7.34
CA LYS A 177 18.99 -2.59 -7.73
C LYS A 177 18.58 -3.36 -8.97
N LEU A 178 17.27 -3.44 -9.25
CA LEU A 178 16.71 -4.05 -10.46
C LEU A 178 16.53 -3.06 -11.61
N GLY A 179 17.00 -1.83 -11.48
CA GLY A 179 17.00 -0.81 -12.52
C GLY A 179 15.75 0.08 -12.54
N PHE A 180 14.94 0.10 -11.48
CA PHE A 180 13.83 1.06 -11.38
C PHE A 180 14.31 2.41 -10.88
N THR A 181 13.90 3.49 -11.56
CA THR A 181 14.04 4.86 -11.06
C THR A 181 13.01 5.11 -9.96
N GLN A 182 13.47 5.60 -8.80
CA GLN A 182 12.56 5.91 -7.68
C GLN A 182 11.94 7.29 -7.83
N HIS A 183 10.64 7.40 -7.50
CA HIS A 183 9.94 8.66 -7.34
C HIS A 183 9.19 8.69 -6.01
N LEU A 184 9.20 9.84 -5.34
CA LEU A 184 8.47 10.10 -4.11
C LEU A 184 7.49 11.23 -4.35
N MET A 185 6.21 10.96 -4.15
CA MET A 185 5.13 11.94 -4.29
C MET A 185 4.30 12.02 -3.01
N MET A 186 3.78 13.20 -2.74
CA MET A 186 2.83 13.43 -1.65
C MET A 186 1.75 14.42 -2.07
N GLY A 187 0.50 14.16 -1.71
CA GLY A 187 -0.62 15.11 -1.79
C GLY A 187 -0.58 16.16 -0.68
N HIS A 188 0.57 16.31 0.01
CA HIS A 188 0.84 17.26 1.10
C HIS A 188 2.34 17.52 1.20
N ASN A 189 2.75 18.49 2.01
CA ASN A 189 4.17 18.86 2.15
C ASN A 189 5.02 17.88 2.99
N GLY A 190 4.41 16.88 3.62
CA GLY A 190 5.10 15.89 4.45
C GLY A 190 5.68 16.40 5.77
N GLN A 191 5.38 17.64 6.19
CA GLN A 191 5.97 18.25 7.39
C GLN A 191 5.29 17.82 8.67
N PHE A 192 3.97 17.59 8.63
CA PHE A 192 3.24 17.18 9.83
C PHE A 192 3.80 15.88 10.41
N GLY A 193 4.06 15.89 11.73
CA GLY A 193 4.66 14.75 12.43
C GLY A 193 6.05 14.33 11.90
N GLY A 194 6.66 15.08 10.98
CA GLY A 194 7.90 14.69 10.33
C GLY A 194 7.73 13.56 9.30
N PHE A 195 6.56 13.40 8.71
CA PHE A 195 6.22 12.27 7.84
C PHE A 195 7.23 12.07 6.69
N LEU A 196 7.62 13.13 5.98
CA LEU A 196 8.63 13.03 4.93
C LEU A 196 9.97 12.49 5.47
N LYS A 197 10.37 12.93 6.67
CA LYS A 197 11.57 12.45 7.34
C LYS A 197 11.45 10.96 7.66
N GLU A 198 10.32 10.52 8.21
CA GLU A 198 10.07 9.10 8.50
C GLU A 198 10.13 8.23 7.23
N VAL A 199 9.50 8.68 6.14
CA VAL A 199 9.54 7.98 4.84
C VAL A 199 10.98 7.85 4.33
N ARG A 200 11.78 8.90 4.48
CA ARG A 200 13.20 8.88 4.05
C ARG A 200 14.07 8.04 4.98
N GLU A 201 14.13 8.38 6.25
CA GLU A 201 15.08 7.76 7.20
C GLU A 201 14.67 6.35 7.60
N ASN A 202 13.39 6.14 7.86
CA ASN A 202 12.88 4.86 8.32
C ASN A 202 12.29 4.01 7.19
N GLY A 203 11.72 4.61 6.16
CA GLY A 203 11.19 3.93 4.98
C GLY A 203 12.22 3.62 3.90
N GLY A 204 13.39 4.27 3.93
CA GLY A 204 14.48 4.07 2.98
C GLY A 204 14.32 4.81 1.65
N MET A 205 13.32 5.70 1.52
CA MET A 205 13.12 6.50 0.31
C MET A 205 14.07 7.69 0.29
N GLN A 206 15.26 7.52 -0.29
CA GLN A 206 16.27 8.59 -0.34
C GLN A 206 16.06 9.59 -1.48
N THR A 207 15.18 9.27 -2.43
CA THR A 207 14.89 10.17 -3.55
C THR A 207 14.22 11.47 -3.08
N GLU A 208 14.43 12.55 -3.84
CA GLU A 208 13.80 13.84 -3.53
C GLU A 208 12.29 13.77 -3.69
N LEU A 209 11.57 14.52 -2.83
CA LEU A 209 10.14 14.74 -3.02
C LEU A 209 9.93 15.46 -4.36
N MET A 210 9.03 14.94 -5.19
CA MET A 210 8.66 15.54 -6.46
C MET A 210 8.20 17.00 -6.25
N ASP A 211 8.64 17.88 -7.13
CA ASP A 211 8.36 19.31 -7.02
C ASP A 211 6.86 19.58 -6.88
N GLN A 212 6.50 20.33 -5.84
CA GLN A 212 5.12 20.71 -5.50
C GLN A 212 4.79 22.16 -5.87
N THR A 213 5.71 22.85 -6.54
CA THR A 213 5.53 24.25 -6.95
C THR A 213 4.30 24.38 -7.86
N ASN A 214 3.44 25.36 -7.55
CA ASN A 214 2.19 25.65 -8.26
C ASN A 214 1.14 24.53 -8.24
N LEU A 215 1.24 23.54 -7.36
CA LEU A 215 0.13 22.61 -7.15
C LEU A 215 -1.04 23.34 -6.46
N PRO A 216 -2.28 23.16 -6.93
CA PRO A 216 -3.45 23.74 -6.29
C PRO A 216 -3.63 23.19 -4.88
N VAL A 217 -3.85 24.08 -3.90
CA VAL A 217 -4.24 23.70 -2.53
C VAL A 217 -5.75 23.61 -2.47
N ILE A 218 -6.29 22.43 -2.27
CA ILE A 218 -7.74 22.20 -2.23
C ILE A 218 -8.30 22.09 -0.81
N LEU A 219 -7.48 21.67 0.13
CA LEU A 219 -7.80 21.59 1.55
C LEU A 219 -6.61 22.06 2.38
N LEU A 220 -6.88 22.36 3.64
CA LEU A 220 -5.87 22.52 4.67
C LEU A 220 -6.04 21.42 5.71
N GLY A 221 -4.96 20.86 6.17
CA GLY A 221 -4.94 19.95 7.31
C GLY A 221 -5.33 20.68 8.60
N PHE A 222 -5.62 19.93 9.65
CA PHE A 222 -5.98 20.51 10.96
C PHE A 222 -4.86 21.38 11.56
N ASP A 223 -3.62 21.20 11.12
CA ASP A 223 -2.44 22.00 11.46
C ASP A 223 -2.21 23.18 10.49
N GLY A 224 -3.09 23.38 9.52
CA GLY A 224 -2.98 24.40 8.48
C GLY A 224 -2.04 24.05 7.33
N SER A 225 -1.45 22.86 7.31
CA SER A 225 -0.61 22.41 6.19
C SER A 225 -1.41 22.22 4.90
N PRO A 226 -0.82 22.47 3.71
CA PRO A 226 -1.53 22.33 2.45
C PRO A 226 -1.81 20.88 2.13
N VAL A 227 -3.03 20.62 1.62
CA VAL A 227 -3.41 19.38 0.94
C VAL A 227 -3.67 19.74 -0.52
N TYR A 228 -2.86 19.14 -1.39
CA TYR A 228 -2.88 19.44 -2.81
C TYR A 228 -3.94 18.62 -3.55
N ASP A 229 -4.34 19.11 -4.71
CA ASP A 229 -5.23 18.42 -5.64
C ASP A 229 -4.58 17.14 -6.18
N ASP A 230 -5.19 16.00 -5.93
CA ASP A 230 -4.63 14.69 -6.31
C ASP A 230 -4.54 14.54 -7.83
N THR A 231 -5.48 15.13 -8.59
CA THR A 231 -5.40 15.16 -10.07
C THR A 231 -4.16 15.90 -10.53
N ALA A 232 -3.86 17.05 -9.93
CA ALA A 232 -2.68 17.84 -10.31
C ALA A 232 -1.38 17.12 -9.94
N VAL A 233 -1.34 16.44 -8.79
CA VAL A 233 -0.17 15.64 -8.37
C VAL A 233 0.05 14.46 -9.32
N LEU A 234 -1.00 13.73 -9.66
CA LEU A 234 -0.92 12.56 -10.55
C LEU A 234 -0.58 12.96 -11.99
N ASN A 235 -1.12 14.09 -12.50
CA ASN A 235 -0.73 14.62 -13.81
C ASN A 235 0.76 15.03 -13.84
N ARG A 236 1.28 15.63 -12.76
CA ARG A 236 2.71 15.92 -12.66
C ARG A 236 3.55 14.65 -12.69
N TRP A 237 3.10 13.58 -12.06
CA TRP A 237 3.76 12.29 -12.17
C TRP A 237 3.80 11.78 -13.61
N LEU A 238 2.71 11.87 -14.35
CA LEU A 238 2.68 11.53 -15.77
C LEU A 238 3.73 12.33 -16.56
N ASP A 239 3.76 13.65 -16.37
CA ASP A 239 4.69 14.55 -17.04
C ASP A 239 6.17 14.26 -16.75
N VAL A 240 6.47 13.89 -15.49
CA VAL A 240 7.85 13.61 -15.05
C VAL A 240 8.30 12.25 -15.58
N THR A 241 7.47 11.23 -15.43
CA THR A 241 7.83 9.86 -15.81
C THR A 241 7.81 9.65 -17.34
N GLU A 242 7.03 10.43 -18.10
CA GLU A 242 7.10 10.44 -19.56
C GLU A 242 8.46 10.93 -20.07
N LYS A 243 9.08 11.87 -19.36
CA LYS A 243 10.42 12.39 -19.69
C LYS A 243 11.56 11.51 -19.20
N ASP A 244 11.27 10.54 -18.37
CA ASP A 244 12.26 9.60 -17.89
C ASP A 244 12.68 8.66 -19.04
N LYS A 245 13.97 8.63 -19.32
CA LYS A 245 14.52 7.73 -20.36
C LYS A 245 14.46 6.26 -19.94
N ASN A 246 14.26 6.02 -18.64
CA ASN A 246 14.12 4.70 -18.09
C ASN A 246 12.63 4.32 -18.06
N SER A 247 12.24 3.35 -18.84
CA SER A 247 10.89 2.80 -18.88
C SER A 247 10.53 1.93 -17.65
N ARG A 248 11.38 1.92 -16.64
CA ARG A 248 11.15 1.29 -15.33
C ARG A 248 11.21 2.34 -14.24
N SER A 249 10.08 2.68 -13.67
CA SER A 249 9.99 3.56 -12.51
C SER A 249 9.23 2.88 -11.38
N ALA A 250 9.56 3.25 -10.15
CA ALA A 250 8.84 2.83 -8.95
C ALA A 250 8.51 4.07 -8.13
N THR A 251 7.23 4.35 -7.99
CA THR A 251 6.72 5.56 -7.35
C THR A 251 5.98 5.21 -6.07
N PHE A 252 6.29 5.90 -4.99
CA PHE A 252 5.48 5.92 -3.79
C PHE A 252 4.71 7.25 -3.72
N TYR A 253 3.39 7.16 -3.72
CA TYR A 253 2.49 8.31 -3.57
C TYR A 253 1.70 8.19 -2.28
N ASN A 254 1.84 9.18 -1.39
CA ASN A 254 1.02 9.30 -0.18
C ASN A 254 0.03 10.44 -0.33
N THR A 255 -1.27 10.11 -0.28
CA THR A 255 -2.35 11.09 -0.43
C THR A 255 -3.09 11.34 0.88
N LEU A 256 -3.64 12.56 1.06
CA LEU A 256 -4.17 13.02 2.34
C LEU A 256 -5.59 13.64 2.30
N PRO A 257 -6.37 13.63 1.20
CA PRO A 257 -7.65 14.34 1.14
C PRO A 257 -8.68 13.80 2.14
N LEU A 258 -8.54 12.54 2.57
CA LEU A 258 -9.50 11.88 3.46
C LEU A 258 -9.15 12.02 4.95
N HIS A 259 -8.00 12.61 5.29
CA HIS A 259 -7.58 12.76 6.68
C HIS A 259 -8.60 13.57 7.49
N ASP A 260 -8.83 13.14 8.73
CA ASP A 260 -9.73 13.84 9.64
C ASP A 260 -9.20 15.26 9.97
N GLY A 261 -10.13 16.19 10.21
CA GLY A 261 -9.80 17.59 10.47
C GLY A 261 -9.47 18.43 9.22
N ASN A 262 -9.37 17.83 8.05
CA ASN A 262 -9.18 18.61 6.82
C ASN A 262 -10.37 19.56 6.58
N HIS A 263 -10.08 20.78 6.18
CA HIS A 263 -11.08 21.83 5.95
C HIS A 263 -10.74 22.65 4.70
N TYR A 264 -11.74 23.32 4.15
CA TYR A 264 -11.51 24.20 2.99
C TYR A 264 -10.78 25.47 3.41
N PRO A 265 -9.93 26.05 2.54
CA PRO A 265 -9.28 27.34 2.82
C PRO A 265 -10.31 28.40 3.21
N GLY A 266 -10.04 29.12 4.32
CA GLY A 266 -10.94 30.14 4.85
C GLY A 266 -12.15 29.63 5.64
N VAL A 267 -12.30 28.30 5.80
CA VAL A 267 -13.40 27.67 6.54
C VAL A 267 -12.81 26.90 7.72
N SER A 268 -13.26 27.18 8.95
CA SER A 268 -12.79 26.47 10.15
C SER A 268 -13.46 25.13 10.41
N LYS A 269 -14.62 24.89 9.78
CA LYS A 269 -15.34 23.62 9.91
C LYS A 269 -14.68 22.55 9.07
N THR A 270 -14.49 21.35 9.67
CA THR A 270 -14.05 20.16 8.94
C THR A 270 -14.92 19.91 7.71
N ALA A 271 -14.28 19.68 6.58
CA ALA A 271 -14.97 19.37 5.33
C ALA A 271 -15.63 17.98 5.41
N ASP A 272 -16.81 17.87 4.82
CA ASP A 272 -17.58 16.62 4.82
C ASP A 272 -16.78 15.45 4.23
N TYR A 273 -16.69 14.34 4.98
CA TYR A 273 -15.89 13.17 4.58
C TYR A 273 -16.45 12.53 3.30
N LYS A 274 -17.77 12.34 3.23
CA LYS A 274 -18.41 11.69 2.07
C LYS A 274 -18.14 12.48 0.78
N ALA A 275 -18.26 13.80 0.84
CA ALA A 275 -17.99 14.66 -0.32
C ALA A 275 -16.52 14.57 -0.75
N ARG A 276 -15.58 14.54 0.21
CA ARG A 276 -14.14 14.39 -0.08
C ARG A 276 -13.83 13.01 -0.67
N ALA A 277 -14.43 11.95 -0.11
CA ALA A 277 -14.26 10.59 -0.59
C ALA A 277 -14.82 10.43 -2.02
N GLN A 278 -16.01 10.96 -2.31
CA GLN A 278 -16.57 10.95 -3.65
C GLN A 278 -15.62 11.64 -4.64
N LYS A 279 -15.21 12.89 -4.33
CA LYS A 279 -14.29 13.64 -5.18
C LYS A 279 -13.00 12.87 -5.46
N PHE A 280 -12.40 12.30 -4.42
CA PHE A 280 -11.15 11.55 -4.54
C PHE A 280 -11.30 10.29 -5.41
N PHE A 281 -12.39 9.58 -5.27
CA PHE A 281 -12.69 8.40 -6.10
C PHE A 281 -12.93 8.80 -7.57
N ASP A 282 -13.67 9.90 -7.82
CA ASP A 282 -13.87 10.44 -9.16
C ASP A 282 -12.55 10.85 -9.82
N GLU A 283 -11.61 11.43 -9.04
CA GLU A 283 -10.27 11.81 -9.51
C GLU A 283 -9.41 10.61 -9.86
N LEU A 284 -9.43 9.57 -9.04
CA LEU A 284 -8.71 8.32 -9.32
C LEU A 284 -9.30 7.58 -10.54
N ASP A 285 -10.63 7.54 -10.66
CA ASP A 285 -11.32 6.93 -11.80
C ASP A 285 -10.94 7.63 -13.11
N ALA A 286 -10.97 8.95 -13.12
CA ALA A 286 -10.52 9.75 -14.26
C ALA A 286 -9.05 9.52 -14.59
N PHE A 287 -8.18 9.50 -13.58
CA PHE A 287 -6.75 9.26 -13.75
C PHE A 287 -6.48 7.86 -14.35
N PHE A 288 -7.11 6.80 -13.83
CA PHE A 288 -6.93 5.46 -14.38
C PHE A 288 -7.48 5.32 -15.78
N THR A 289 -8.61 5.97 -16.08
CA THR A 289 -9.14 6.03 -17.45
C THR A 289 -8.12 6.65 -18.42
N GLU A 290 -7.46 7.74 -18.07
CA GLU A 290 -6.44 8.36 -18.90
C GLU A 290 -5.16 7.52 -18.96
N LEU A 291 -4.77 6.89 -17.86
CA LEU A 291 -3.63 5.99 -17.81
C LEU A 291 -3.82 4.78 -18.75
N GLU A 292 -5.01 4.20 -18.78
CA GLU A 292 -5.36 3.12 -19.71
C GLU A 292 -5.27 3.56 -21.17
N LYS A 293 -5.79 4.75 -21.50
CA LYS A 293 -5.70 5.32 -22.86
C LYS A 293 -4.28 5.61 -23.28
N SER A 294 -3.38 5.91 -22.37
CA SER A 294 -1.98 6.22 -22.66
C SER A 294 -1.19 5.05 -23.22
N GLY A 295 -1.65 3.82 -23.06
CA GLY A 295 -0.93 2.61 -23.46
C GLY A 295 0.30 2.30 -22.60
N ARG A 296 0.56 3.04 -21.53
CA ARG A 296 1.66 2.78 -20.60
C ARG A 296 1.42 1.48 -19.84
N LYS A 297 2.50 0.78 -19.56
CA LYS A 297 2.46 -0.44 -18.73
C LYS A 297 2.74 -0.04 -17.27
N VAL A 298 1.69 0.18 -16.52
CA VAL A 298 1.77 0.56 -15.11
C VAL A 298 1.09 -0.50 -14.25
N MET A 299 1.77 -0.90 -13.19
CA MET A 299 1.20 -1.69 -12.10
C MET A 299 0.87 -0.70 -10.97
N VAL A 300 -0.40 -0.63 -10.55
CA VAL A 300 -0.86 0.24 -9.45
C VAL A 300 -1.26 -0.60 -8.26
#